data_ae31ef84ebf92bd99cb14611eeab8964
#
_entry.id   ae31ef84ebf92bd99cb14611eeab8964
#
_cell.length_a   1.000
_cell.length_b   1.000
_cell.length_c   1.000
_cell.angle_alpha   90.00
_cell.angle_beta   90.00
_cell.angle_gamma   90.00
#
_symmetry.space_group_name_H-M   'P 1'
#
loop_
_entity.id
_entity.type
_entity.pdbx_description
1 polymer ?
#
loop_
_entity_poly.entity_id
_entity_poly.type
_entity_poly.pdbx_seq_one_letter_code
_entity_poly.pdbx_strand_id
1 'polypeptide(L)'
;QEKILQKQGRVIFGVDMKIVDDQHQELPHDGVAFGDLYVRGLWVINQYYKTLDSALVDDWFPTGDVANIDDQGNMQITDRSKDVIKSGGEWISSIDIENIASGHPEVMMAACIAIAHPKWDERPLLVIEKKPNHQLSDQELKDQLLKYFEGKIAKWWTPDDVVFVEKIPLTATGKMQKLKLREQFKEYQLPTI
;
A
#
# COMPACT_ATOMS: atom_id res chain seq x y z
N GLN A 1 12.76 -7.37 -19.51
CA GLN A 1 11.54 -8.21 -19.52
C GLN A 1 10.86 -8.26 -18.15
N GLU A 2 11.59 -8.33 -17.03
CA GLU A 2 10.98 -8.36 -15.67
C GLU A 2 10.15 -7.12 -15.34
N LYS A 3 10.56 -5.93 -15.75
CA LYS A 3 9.83 -4.68 -15.50
C LYS A 3 8.44 -4.62 -16.15
N ILE A 4 8.18 -5.37 -17.20
CA ILE A 4 6.89 -5.40 -17.90
C ILE A 4 5.90 -6.34 -17.17
N LEU A 5 6.40 -7.40 -16.55
CA LEU A 5 5.56 -8.39 -15.85
C LEU A 5 4.89 -7.85 -14.58
N GLN A 6 5.43 -6.77 -14.01
CA GLN A 6 4.87 -6.12 -12.82
C GLN A 6 3.81 -5.05 -13.13
N LYS A 7 3.63 -4.68 -14.41
CA LYS A 7 2.72 -3.63 -14.85
C LYS A 7 1.37 -4.18 -15.26
N GLN A 8 0.31 -3.47 -14.93
CA GLN A 8 -1.05 -3.82 -15.34
C GLN A 8 -1.32 -3.48 -16.81
N GLY A 9 -0.46 -2.68 -17.45
CA GLY A 9 -0.54 -2.33 -18.86
C GLY A 9 -0.94 -0.89 -19.11
N ARG A 10 -1.49 -0.63 -20.31
CA ARG A 10 -1.92 0.70 -20.76
C ARG A 10 -3.43 0.82 -20.79
N VAL A 11 -3.93 2.05 -20.75
CA VAL A 11 -5.35 2.33 -20.97
C VAL A 11 -5.80 1.89 -22.39
N ILE A 12 -7.05 1.47 -22.48
CA ILE A 12 -7.70 1.17 -23.77
C ILE A 12 -8.14 2.47 -24.47
N PHE A 13 -8.47 2.35 -25.74
CA PHE A 13 -9.03 3.46 -26.51
C PHE A 13 -10.25 4.08 -25.83
N GLY A 14 -10.28 5.40 -25.72
CA GLY A 14 -11.37 6.14 -25.10
C GLY A 14 -11.32 6.21 -23.57
N VAL A 15 -10.19 5.82 -22.95
CA VAL A 15 -9.90 6.03 -21.54
C VAL A 15 -8.61 6.83 -21.39
N ASP A 16 -8.66 7.89 -20.59
CA ASP A 16 -7.49 8.63 -20.11
C ASP A 16 -7.18 8.22 -18.68
N MET A 17 -5.93 8.31 -18.28
CA MET A 17 -5.50 8.13 -16.89
C MET A 17 -4.48 9.19 -16.49
N LYS A 18 -4.48 9.53 -15.21
CA LYS A 18 -3.47 10.38 -14.58
C LYS A 18 -3.22 9.93 -13.14
N ILE A 19 -2.09 10.34 -12.59
CA ILE A 19 -1.78 10.22 -11.18
C ILE A 19 -1.67 11.60 -10.56
N VAL A 20 -2.15 11.75 -9.33
CA VAL A 20 -2.14 13.02 -8.61
C VAL A 20 -1.60 12.84 -7.19
N ASP A 21 -1.00 13.90 -6.65
CA ASP A 21 -0.60 13.96 -5.25
C ASP A 21 -1.80 14.22 -4.31
N ASP A 22 -1.55 14.35 -3.00
CA ASP A 22 -2.56 14.65 -1.99
C ASP A 22 -3.14 16.07 -2.07
N GLN A 23 -2.55 16.96 -2.90
CA GLN A 23 -3.06 18.28 -3.23
C GLN A 23 -3.82 18.28 -4.57
N HIS A 24 -4.08 17.09 -5.15
CA HIS A 24 -4.70 16.89 -6.47
C HIS A 24 -3.90 17.48 -7.64
N GLN A 25 -2.59 17.72 -7.47
CA GLN A 25 -1.73 18.16 -8.57
C GLN A 25 -1.28 16.93 -9.37
N GLU A 26 -1.32 17.07 -10.70
CA GLU A 26 -0.93 15.99 -11.61
C GLU A 26 0.58 15.73 -11.53
N LEU A 27 0.94 14.47 -11.38
CA LEU A 27 2.31 13.98 -11.29
C LEU A 27 2.84 13.54 -12.66
N PRO A 28 4.18 13.59 -12.89
CA PRO A 28 4.76 13.19 -14.16
C PRO A 28 4.65 11.68 -14.40
N HIS A 29 4.53 11.30 -15.67
CA HIS A 29 4.57 9.90 -16.13
C HIS A 29 6.02 9.48 -16.40
N ASP A 30 6.82 9.33 -15.36
CA ASP A 30 8.25 9.01 -15.41
C ASP A 30 8.59 7.60 -14.89
N GLY A 31 7.56 6.85 -14.44
CA GLY A 31 7.71 5.53 -13.84
C GLY A 31 8.31 5.53 -12.43
N VAL A 32 8.51 6.71 -11.85
CA VAL A 32 9.06 6.90 -10.49
C VAL A 32 8.04 7.56 -9.59
N ALA A 33 7.46 8.69 -10.01
CA ALA A 33 6.40 9.36 -9.29
C ALA A 33 5.18 8.43 -9.18
N PHE A 34 4.59 8.34 -8.01
CA PHE A 34 3.35 7.58 -7.78
C PHE A 34 2.35 8.40 -6.97
N GLY A 35 1.09 8.23 -7.26
CA GLY A 35 0.02 9.01 -6.67
C GLY A 35 -1.33 8.34 -6.87
N ASP A 36 -2.39 8.99 -6.38
CA ASP A 36 -3.76 8.52 -6.55
C ASP A 36 -4.11 8.42 -8.04
N LEU A 37 -4.56 7.24 -8.47
CA LEU A 37 -4.91 6.95 -9.86
C LEU A 37 -6.32 7.45 -10.15
N TYR A 38 -6.42 8.32 -11.14
CA TYR A 38 -7.67 8.83 -11.70
C TYR A 38 -7.83 8.37 -13.14
N VAL A 39 -9.06 8.01 -13.52
CA VAL A 39 -9.39 7.60 -14.88
C VAL A 39 -10.59 8.41 -15.40
N ARG A 40 -10.64 8.63 -16.71
CA ARG A 40 -11.74 9.32 -17.38
C ARG A 40 -12.01 8.68 -18.74
N GLY A 41 -13.26 8.59 -19.15
CA GLY A 41 -13.60 8.11 -20.49
C GLY A 41 -15.02 7.62 -20.62
N LEU A 42 -15.39 7.26 -21.85
CA LEU A 42 -16.76 6.81 -22.20
C LEU A 42 -17.14 5.49 -21.52
N TRP A 43 -16.15 4.70 -21.07
CA TRP A 43 -16.32 3.40 -20.41
C TRP A 43 -16.25 3.48 -18.89
N VAL A 44 -15.97 4.68 -18.38
CA VAL A 44 -15.81 4.92 -16.93
C VAL A 44 -17.16 5.35 -16.36
N ILE A 45 -17.50 4.81 -15.19
CA ILE A 45 -18.74 5.18 -14.49
C ILE A 45 -18.69 6.64 -14.05
N ASN A 46 -19.84 7.30 -14.09
CA ASN A 46 -20.03 8.66 -13.55
C ASN A 46 -20.86 8.64 -12.25
N GLN A 47 -21.54 7.55 -11.94
CA GLN A 47 -22.41 7.44 -10.79
C GLN A 47 -22.58 5.96 -10.37
N TYR A 48 -22.65 5.69 -9.07
CA TYR A 48 -22.99 4.36 -8.55
C TYR A 48 -24.49 4.11 -8.59
N TYR A 49 -24.86 2.83 -8.69
CA TYR A 49 -26.28 2.44 -8.67
C TYR A 49 -27.00 2.91 -7.40
N LYS A 50 -28.15 3.56 -7.56
CA LYS A 50 -28.97 4.14 -6.49
C LYS A 50 -28.31 5.27 -5.68
N THR A 51 -27.25 5.89 -6.13
CA THR A 51 -26.76 7.17 -5.57
C THR A 51 -27.26 8.35 -6.40
N LEU A 52 -27.40 9.52 -5.78
CA LEU A 52 -27.71 10.76 -6.47
C LEU A 52 -26.45 11.57 -6.78
N ASP A 53 -25.36 11.27 -6.09
CA ASP A 53 -24.11 12.02 -6.19
C ASP A 53 -23.24 11.48 -7.33
N SER A 54 -22.52 12.37 -7.99
CA SER A 54 -21.48 12.01 -8.96
C SER A 54 -20.35 11.25 -8.27
N ALA A 55 -19.85 10.21 -8.91
CA ALA A 55 -18.64 9.52 -8.48
C ALA A 55 -17.35 10.20 -9.00
N LEU A 56 -17.50 11.29 -9.79
CA LEU A 56 -16.39 12.00 -10.40
C LEU A 56 -15.95 13.19 -9.55
N VAL A 57 -14.67 13.46 -9.55
CA VAL A 57 -14.02 14.68 -9.04
C VAL A 57 -13.40 15.37 -10.24
N ASP A 58 -13.86 16.60 -10.57
CA ASP A 58 -13.40 17.35 -11.75
C ASP A 58 -13.40 16.51 -13.04
N ASP A 59 -14.50 15.82 -13.31
CA ASP A 59 -14.71 14.91 -14.46
C ASP A 59 -13.81 13.64 -14.48
N TRP A 60 -13.08 13.37 -13.42
CA TRP A 60 -12.24 12.18 -13.28
C TRP A 60 -12.79 11.24 -12.19
N PHE A 61 -12.74 9.96 -12.45
CA PHE A 61 -13.12 8.92 -11.48
C PHE A 61 -11.90 8.52 -10.64
N PRO A 62 -11.90 8.77 -9.31
CA PRO A 62 -10.86 8.28 -8.41
C PRO A 62 -11.02 6.78 -8.22
N THR A 63 -10.03 5.98 -8.64
CA THR A 63 -10.10 4.52 -8.58
C THR A 63 -9.96 3.98 -7.16
N GLY A 64 -9.35 4.75 -6.25
CA GLY A 64 -8.96 4.33 -4.92
C GLY A 64 -7.70 3.47 -4.89
N ASP A 65 -6.96 3.44 -6.00
CA ASP A 65 -5.65 2.82 -6.11
C ASP A 65 -4.57 3.91 -6.25
N VAL A 66 -3.37 3.59 -5.78
CA VAL A 66 -2.15 4.35 -6.00
C VAL A 66 -1.34 3.68 -7.09
N ALA A 67 -0.84 4.44 -8.04
CA ALA A 67 -0.10 3.90 -9.17
C ALA A 67 1.07 4.82 -9.58
N ASN A 68 2.03 4.27 -10.30
CA ASN A 68 2.93 5.01 -11.17
C ASN A 68 2.58 4.77 -12.65
N ILE A 69 2.99 5.70 -13.51
CA ILE A 69 2.82 5.58 -14.97
C ILE A 69 4.18 5.90 -15.60
N ASP A 70 4.65 5.05 -16.50
CA ASP A 70 5.90 5.32 -17.21
C ASP A 70 5.70 6.21 -18.45
N ASP A 71 6.80 6.63 -19.06
CA ASP A 71 6.85 7.47 -20.27
C ASP A 71 6.19 6.82 -21.50
N GLN A 72 5.97 5.51 -21.46
CA GLN A 72 5.25 4.76 -22.49
C GLN A 72 3.77 4.56 -22.18
N GLY A 73 3.28 5.10 -21.05
CA GLY A 73 1.91 4.97 -20.59
C GLY A 73 1.57 3.61 -19.96
N ASN A 74 2.57 2.81 -19.53
CA ASN A 74 2.27 1.61 -18.78
C ASN A 74 2.11 1.95 -17.29
N MET A 75 1.01 1.52 -16.73
CA MET A 75 0.65 1.71 -15.32
C MET A 75 1.10 0.53 -14.46
N GLN A 76 1.55 0.83 -13.25
CA GLN A 76 1.77 -0.14 -12.18
C GLN A 76 1.04 0.33 -10.93
N ILE A 77 0.10 -0.48 -10.43
CA ILE A 77 -0.53 -0.24 -9.13
C ILE A 77 0.48 -0.58 -8.03
N THR A 78 0.73 0.36 -7.14
CA THR A 78 1.69 0.24 -6.04
C THR A 78 1.02 0.05 -4.69
N ASP A 79 -0.20 0.56 -4.50
CA ASP A 79 -0.98 0.39 -3.26
C ASP A 79 -2.45 0.77 -3.47
N ARG A 80 -3.22 0.73 -2.39
CA ARG A 80 -4.52 1.35 -2.25
C ARG A 80 -4.40 2.72 -1.59
N SER A 81 -5.16 3.72 -2.05
CA SER A 81 -5.15 5.08 -1.47
C SER A 81 -5.40 5.11 0.04
N LYS A 82 -6.21 4.17 0.55
CA LYS A 82 -6.51 4.02 1.99
C LYS A 82 -5.49 3.20 2.77
N ASP A 83 -4.56 2.53 2.10
CA ASP A 83 -3.58 1.62 2.71
C ASP A 83 -2.14 2.15 2.58
N VAL A 84 -1.88 3.07 1.63
CA VAL A 84 -0.59 3.78 1.52
C VAL A 84 -0.33 4.57 2.80
N ILE A 85 0.91 4.55 3.28
CA ILE A 85 1.28 5.18 4.54
C ILE A 85 1.89 6.55 4.23
N LYS A 86 1.27 7.61 4.75
CA LYS A 86 1.69 9.00 4.52
C LYS A 86 2.62 9.46 5.63
N SER A 87 3.91 9.48 5.37
CA SER A 87 4.95 9.72 6.37
C SER A 87 5.77 10.96 6.02
N GLY A 88 5.58 12.05 6.76
CA GLY A 88 6.37 13.27 6.61
C GLY A 88 6.26 13.94 5.23
N GLY A 89 5.11 13.82 4.57
CA GLY A 89 4.87 14.35 3.21
C GLY A 89 5.28 13.40 2.08
N GLU A 90 5.80 12.22 2.41
CA GLU A 90 6.17 11.17 1.47
C GLU A 90 5.26 9.96 1.64
N TRP A 91 5.11 9.17 0.60
CA TRP A 91 4.26 7.99 0.60
C TRP A 91 5.08 6.71 0.69
N ILE A 92 4.67 5.78 1.55
CA ILE A 92 5.29 4.46 1.73
C ILE A 92 4.31 3.40 1.24
N SER A 93 4.75 2.54 0.31
CA SER A 93 3.95 1.41 -0.17
C SER A 93 3.87 0.33 0.92
N SER A 94 2.65 0.10 1.41
CA SER A 94 2.39 -0.99 2.35
C SER A 94 2.56 -2.36 1.69
N ILE A 95 2.25 -2.47 0.40
CA ILE A 95 2.35 -3.70 -0.38
C ILE A 95 3.81 -4.12 -0.57
N ASP A 96 4.72 -3.18 -0.83
CA ASP A 96 6.14 -3.51 -1.00
C ASP A 96 6.76 -4.05 0.30
N ILE A 97 6.38 -3.44 1.44
CA ILE A 97 6.79 -3.94 2.76
C ILE A 97 6.25 -5.36 3.00
N GLU A 98 4.97 -5.60 2.71
CA GLU A 98 4.32 -6.91 2.85
C GLU A 98 4.97 -7.98 1.98
N ASN A 99 5.25 -7.66 0.73
CA ASN A 99 5.89 -8.58 -0.22
C ASN A 99 7.28 -8.99 0.24
N ILE A 100 8.08 -8.04 0.72
CA ILE A 100 9.41 -8.33 1.26
C ILE A 100 9.32 -9.20 2.52
N ALA A 101 8.47 -8.82 3.48
CA ALA A 101 8.29 -9.56 4.72
C ALA A 101 7.79 -10.99 4.46
N SER A 102 6.85 -11.17 3.52
CA SER A 102 6.32 -12.48 3.12
C SER A 102 7.37 -13.39 2.48
N GLY A 103 8.47 -12.84 1.96
CA GLY A 103 9.62 -13.61 1.47
C GLY A 103 10.49 -14.22 2.58
N HIS A 104 10.25 -13.88 3.86
CA HIS A 104 11.01 -14.45 4.98
C HIS A 104 10.53 -15.87 5.30
N PRO A 105 11.46 -16.85 5.54
CA PRO A 105 11.10 -18.27 5.75
C PRO A 105 10.10 -18.53 6.88
N GLU A 106 10.14 -17.76 7.96
CA GLU A 106 9.31 -17.94 9.16
C GLU A 106 7.94 -17.25 9.07
N VAL A 107 7.71 -16.42 8.03
CA VAL A 107 6.48 -15.65 7.84
C VAL A 107 5.47 -16.46 7.04
N MET A 108 4.26 -16.61 7.59
CA MET A 108 3.10 -17.17 6.88
C MET A 108 2.38 -16.09 6.10
N MET A 109 2.13 -14.95 6.74
CA MET A 109 1.47 -13.78 6.15
C MET A 109 1.97 -12.49 6.82
N ALA A 110 2.07 -11.42 6.05
CA ALA A 110 2.47 -10.11 6.52
C ALA A 110 1.44 -9.07 6.10
N ALA A 111 1.11 -8.15 7.01
CA ALA A 111 0.31 -6.97 6.74
C ALA A 111 1.06 -5.73 7.25
N CYS A 112 1.05 -4.66 6.47
CA CYS A 112 1.61 -3.39 6.89
C CYS A 112 0.48 -2.36 7.00
N ILE A 113 0.38 -1.72 8.16
CA ILE A 113 -0.63 -0.69 8.44
C ILE A 113 0.02 0.60 8.92
N ALA A 114 -0.65 1.71 8.65
CA ALA A 114 -0.28 3.01 9.19
C ALA A 114 -0.67 3.12 10.66
N ILE A 115 0.24 3.60 11.48
CA ILE A 115 -0.01 4.04 12.87
C ILE A 115 0.31 5.54 12.94
N ALA A 116 -0.58 6.30 13.59
CA ALA A 116 -0.39 7.73 13.79
C ALA A 116 0.91 8.02 14.55
N HIS A 117 1.68 9.02 14.07
CA HIS A 117 2.94 9.41 14.68
C HIS A 117 3.02 10.94 14.81
N PRO A 118 3.32 11.52 15.98
CA PRO A 118 3.21 12.95 16.25
C PRO A 118 4.12 13.83 15.39
N LYS A 119 5.21 13.28 14.87
CA LYS A 119 6.19 14.01 14.03
C LYS A 119 6.05 13.72 12.54
N TRP A 120 5.59 12.53 12.17
CA TRP A 120 5.63 12.03 10.79
C TRP A 120 4.25 11.79 10.21
N ASP A 121 3.18 12.21 10.87
CA ASP A 121 1.77 11.89 10.57
C ASP A 121 1.48 10.40 10.73
N GLU A 122 2.12 9.56 9.93
CA GLU A 122 1.98 8.10 9.99
C GLU A 122 3.34 7.40 9.90
N ARG A 123 3.43 6.23 10.55
CA ARG A 123 4.57 5.32 10.40
C ARG A 123 4.11 3.88 10.23
N PRO A 124 4.90 3.07 9.49
CA PRO A 124 4.52 1.68 9.25
C PRO A 124 4.66 0.81 10.50
N LEU A 125 3.60 0.05 10.80
CA LEU A 125 3.61 -1.08 11.72
C LEU A 125 3.46 -2.36 10.90
N LEU A 126 4.41 -3.29 11.05
CA LEU A 126 4.38 -4.59 10.39
C LEU A 126 3.70 -5.62 11.29
N VAL A 127 2.60 -6.20 10.83
CA VAL A 127 1.84 -7.24 11.53
C VAL A 127 2.13 -8.58 10.88
N ILE A 128 2.61 -9.55 11.65
CA ILE A 128 3.08 -10.85 11.17
C ILE A 128 2.24 -11.99 11.72
N GLU A 129 1.77 -12.85 10.85
CA GLU A 129 1.33 -14.21 11.16
C GLU A 129 2.52 -15.16 10.92
N LYS A 130 2.97 -15.86 11.95
CA LYS A 130 4.11 -16.79 11.88
C LYS A 130 3.68 -18.14 11.30
N LYS A 131 4.59 -18.86 10.65
CA LYS A 131 4.33 -20.23 10.24
C LYS A 131 4.10 -21.14 11.46
N PRO A 132 3.28 -22.20 11.35
CA PRO A 132 2.95 -23.09 12.48
C PRO A 132 4.18 -23.73 13.15
N ASN A 133 5.23 -23.97 12.40
CA ASN A 133 6.46 -24.62 12.89
C ASN A 133 7.63 -23.64 12.99
N HIS A 134 7.35 -22.36 13.29
CA HIS A 134 8.39 -21.37 13.50
C HIS A 134 9.32 -21.75 14.65
N GLN A 135 10.61 -21.45 14.51
CA GLN A 135 11.61 -21.82 15.52
C GLN A 135 12.14 -20.62 16.30
N LEU A 136 11.92 -19.40 15.78
CA LEU A 136 12.43 -18.18 16.39
C LEU A 136 11.46 -17.62 17.42
N SER A 137 12.01 -17.04 18.49
CA SER A 137 11.23 -16.18 19.39
C SER A 137 10.76 -14.93 18.68
N ASP A 138 9.76 -14.25 19.24
CA ASP A 138 9.22 -13.01 18.67
C ASP A 138 10.31 -11.94 18.50
N GLN A 139 11.20 -11.80 19.48
CA GLN A 139 12.28 -10.82 19.42
C GLN A 139 13.31 -11.16 18.34
N GLU A 140 13.72 -12.41 18.24
CA GLU A 140 14.66 -12.85 17.19
C GLU A 140 14.09 -12.66 15.80
N LEU A 141 12.81 -12.99 15.59
CA LEU A 141 12.15 -12.82 14.31
C LEU A 141 11.96 -11.35 13.97
N LYS A 142 11.60 -10.50 14.95
CA LYS A 142 11.53 -9.06 14.77
C LYS A 142 12.87 -8.48 14.30
N ASP A 143 13.97 -8.82 14.98
CA ASP A 143 15.31 -8.33 14.64
C ASP A 143 15.74 -8.80 13.25
N GLN A 144 15.44 -10.05 12.90
CA GLN A 144 15.71 -10.60 11.58
C GLN A 144 14.88 -9.92 10.48
N LEU A 145 13.59 -9.67 10.71
CA LEU A 145 12.72 -8.99 9.77
C LEU A 145 13.17 -7.54 9.51
N LEU A 146 13.47 -6.78 10.56
CA LEU A 146 13.97 -5.42 10.39
C LEU A 146 15.27 -5.37 9.58
N LYS A 147 16.19 -6.32 9.83
CA LYS A 147 17.41 -6.47 9.04
C LYS A 147 17.14 -6.95 7.61
N TYR A 148 16.09 -7.73 7.41
CA TYR A 148 15.72 -8.28 6.09
C TYR A 148 15.29 -7.21 5.09
N PHE A 149 14.88 -6.04 5.56
CA PHE A 149 14.56 -4.88 4.73
C PHE A 149 15.80 -4.13 4.23
N GLU A 150 16.96 -4.29 4.87
CA GLU A 150 18.18 -3.56 4.51
C GLU A 150 18.54 -3.79 3.03
N GLY A 151 18.72 -2.69 2.28
CA GLY A 151 19.07 -2.69 0.86
C GLY A 151 17.92 -3.09 -0.09
N LYS A 152 16.73 -3.42 0.43
CA LYS A 152 15.56 -3.78 -0.39
C LYS A 152 14.56 -2.63 -0.54
N ILE A 153 14.50 -1.75 0.45
CA ILE A 153 13.67 -0.53 0.46
C ILE A 153 14.50 0.66 0.95
N ALA A 154 13.97 1.86 0.77
CA ALA A 154 14.55 3.06 1.37
C ALA A 154 14.55 2.92 2.90
N LYS A 155 15.63 3.33 3.57
CA LYS A 155 15.79 3.17 5.02
C LYS A 155 14.60 3.76 5.81
N TRP A 156 14.05 4.86 5.37
CA TRP A 156 12.94 5.54 6.02
C TRP A 156 11.59 4.85 5.81
N TRP A 157 11.51 3.86 4.91
CA TRP A 157 10.35 2.97 4.73
C TRP A 157 10.32 1.82 5.73
N THR A 158 11.46 1.53 6.39
CA THR A 158 11.53 0.44 7.34
C THR A 158 10.45 0.60 8.42
N PRO A 159 9.67 -0.46 8.72
CA PRO A 159 8.68 -0.43 9.80
C PRO A 159 9.30 0.00 11.14
N ASP A 160 8.58 0.87 11.84
CA ASP A 160 9.00 1.33 13.17
C ASP A 160 8.85 0.23 14.23
N ASP A 161 7.96 -0.72 13.97
CA ASP A 161 7.80 -1.89 14.82
C ASP A 161 7.25 -3.10 14.05
N VAL A 162 7.42 -4.29 14.67
CA VAL A 162 6.89 -5.58 14.20
C VAL A 162 6.11 -6.22 15.34
N VAL A 163 4.85 -6.57 15.09
CA VAL A 163 3.97 -7.25 16.03
C VAL A 163 3.50 -8.59 15.47
N PHE A 164 3.24 -9.54 16.36
CA PHE A 164 2.82 -10.88 15.99
C PHE A 164 1.36 -11.13 16.37
N VAL A 165 0.62 -11.78 15.48
CA VAL A 165 -0.77 -12.19 15.69
C VAL A 165 -0.92 -13.66 15.39
N GLU A 166 -1.90 -14.32 16.03
CA GLU A 166 -2.20 -15.73 15.72
C GLU A 166 -2.67 -15.87 14.27
N LYS A 167 -3.51 -14.92 13.80
CA LYS A 167 -4.05 -14.93 12.44
C LYS A 167 -4.34 -13.53 11.94
N ILE A 168 -3.92 -13.26 10.69
CA ILE A 168 -4.30 -12.04 9.99
C ILE A 168 -5.74 -12.18 9.48
N PRO A 169 -6.64 -11.21 9.77
CA PRO A 169 -8.04 -11.28 9.36
C PRO A 169 -8.18 -11.23 7.84
N LEU A 170 -8.96 -12.17 7.29
CA LEU A 170 -9.27 -12.25 5.86
C LEU A 170 -10.76 -12.02 5.61
N THR A 171 -11.10 -11.57 4.39
CA THR A 171 -12.47 -11.59 3.88
C THR A 171 -12.88 -13.02 3.55
N ALA A 172 -14.19 -13.24 3.29
CA ALA A 172 -14.69 -14.52 2.78
C ALA A 172 -14.03 -14.96 1.45
N THR A 173 -13.49 -13.99 0.69
CA THR A 173 -12.78 -14.23 -0.58
C THR A 173 -11.26 -14.38 -0.41
N GLY A 174 -10.76 -14.46 0.83
CA GLY A 174 -9.34 -14.63 1.14
C GLY A 174 -8.48 -13.36 1.05
N LYS A 175 -9.09 -12.19 0.88
CA LYS A 175 -8.34 -10.91 0.86
C LYS A 175 -8.10 -10.41 2.28
N MET A 176 -6.92 -9.88 2.53
CA MET A 176 -6.54 -9.28 3.81
C MET A 176 -7.45 -8.10 4.20
N GLN A 177 -7.88 -8.06 5.46
CA GLN A 177 -8.72 -7.00 6.00
C GLN A 177 -7.90 -6.03 6.87
N LYS A 178 -7.10 -5.17 6.24
CA LYS A 178 -6.28 -4.16 6.96
C LYS A 178 -7.12 -3.23 7.86
N LEU A 179 -8.37 -2.96 7.50
CA LEU A 179 -9.27 -2.17 8.35
C LEU A 179 -9.40 -2.76 9.75
N LYS A 180 -9.61 -4.09 9.86
CA LYS A 180 -9.70 -4.76 11.17
C LYS A 180 -8.39 -4.70 11.96
N LEU A 181 -7.26 -4.78 11.27
CA LEU A 181 -5.95 -4.60 11.93
C LEU A 181 -5.79 -3.16 12.43
N ARG A 182 -6.16 -2.15 11.64
CA ARG A 182 -6.13 -0.74 12.09
C ARG A 182 -7.05 -0.51 13.31
N GLU A 183 -8.21 -1.14 13.36
CA GLU A 183 -9.10 -1.10 14.52
C GLU A 183 -8.47 -1.77 15.74
N GLN A 184 -7.87 -2.95 15.56
CA GLN A 184 -7.19 -3.71 16.62
C GLN A 184 -6.01 -2.96 17.21
N PHE A 185 -5.22 -2.28 16.38
CA PHE A 185 -4.00 -1.55 16.78
C PHE A 185 -4.20 -0.04 16.89
N LYS A 186 -5.45 0.44 16.99
CA LYS A 186 -5.77 1.86 17.05
C LYS A 186 -5.05 2.63 18.18
N GLU A 187 -4.91 1.98 19.35
CA GLU A 187 -4.25 2.56 20.53
C GLU A 187 -2.78 2.12 20.66
N TYR A 188 -2.22 1.50 19.61
CA TYR A 188 -0.83 1.06 19.62
C TYR A 188 0.12 2.24 19.61
N GLN A 189 1.11 2.23 20.50
CA GLN A 189 2.15 3.23 20.56
C GLN A 189 3.46 2.67 19.98
N LEU A 190 3.97 3.32 18.96
CA LEU A 190 5.24 2.93 18.35
C LEU A 190 6.41 3.21 19.31
N PRO A 191 7.45 2.37 19.34
CA PRO A 191 8.63 2.57 20.18
C PRO A 191 9.41 3.86 19.86
N THR A 192 9.12 4.45 18.70
CA THR A 192 9.77 5.67 18.18
C THR A 192 9.13 6.98 18.65
N ILE A 193 8.02 6.89 19.41
CA ILE A 193 7.29 8.04 19.97
C ILE A 193 7.88 8.47 21.33
#